data_abd254c6999f90c30214a38591f82746
#
_entry.id   abd254c6999f90c30214a38591f82746
#
_cell.length_a   1.000
_cell.length_b   1.000
_cell.length_c   1.000
_cell.angle_alpha   90.00
_cell.angle_beta   90.00
_cell.angle_gamma   90.00
#
_symmetry.space_group_name_H-M   'P 1'
#
loop_
_entity.id
_entity.type
_entity.pdbx_description
1 polymer ?
#
loop_
_entity_poly.entity_id
_entity_poly.type
_entity_poly.pdbx_seq_one_letter_code
_entity_poly.pdbx_strand_id
1 'polypeptide(L)'
;MKKGKHLVSLILAAAMAAGLSACGGQTAQQSTAAATEGTKQASEAAPAESQEKETAPAGKAEVTLSLNHVGATTHPYQYGSERFAELVSEKTGGRIAVEVYPASQIASGAKSIEFVQMGTLDIALESTMSAENFVPEIGVLNLPFLFENADQAFTVLDGDVGDELRAAAEAKGFKILCWMYNGFRDISNSVKPITGPEDLKGLKIRVPESQVFLKTFETLGAVPTPMAVSEVFTAMQLKTVDGQENPSAIFVNNKYNEVNDYYSVTHHIF
;
A
#
# COMPACT_ATOMS: atom_id res chain seq x y z
N MET A 1 11.35 -29.25 50.52
CA MET A 1 10.34 -30.25 51.00
C MET A 1 9.02 -29.89 50.38
N LYS A 2 8.33 -30.95 49.83
CA LYS A 2 6.95 -31.07 49.30
C LYS A 2 6.69 -30.28 47.99
N LYS A 3 6.62 -30.86 46.79
CA LYS A 3 5.85 -31.96 46.17
C LYS A 3 4.33 -31.76 46.13
N GLY A 4 3.81 -31.73 44.92
CA GLY A 4 2.43 -31.99 44.56
C GLY A 4 2.11 -31.39 43.19
N LYS A 5 2.18 -32.02 42.08
CA LYS A 5 1.44 -33.10 41.39
C LYS A 5 0.19 -32.60 40.66
N HIS A 6 0.31 -32.67 39.32
CA HIS A 6 -0.63 -33.16 38.28
C HIS A 6 -2.13 -32.86 38.39
N LEU A 7 -2.74 -32.38 37.30
CA LEU A 7 -3.77 -33.16 36.63
C LEU A 7 -3.92 -32.78 35.14
N VAL A 8 -3.73 -33.81 34.31
CA VAL A 8 -4.07 -33.88 32.88
C VAL A 8 -5.55 -34.19 32.79
N SER A 9 -6.27 -33.57 31.88
CA SER A 9 -7.56 -34.09 31.40
C SER A 9 -7.66 -33.91 29.90
N LEU A 10 -7.58 -35.04 29.28
CA LEU A 10 -7.86 -35.39 27.89
C LEU A 10 -9.36 -35.84 27.83
N ILE A 11 -10.15 -35.39 26.91
CA ILE A 11 -11.38 -35.98 26.40
C ILE A 11 -11.68 -35.30 25.08
N LEU A 12 -11.63 -35.86 23.97
CA LEU A 12 -12.13 -37.02 23.24
C LEU A 12 -13.07 -36.55 22.12
N ALA A 13 -12.71 -36.96 20.95
CA ALA A 13 -13.40 -36.79 19.68
C ALA A 13 -14.73 -37.60 19.64
N ALA A 14 -15.69 -37.11 18.87
CA ALA A 14 -16.69 -37.98 18.24
C ALA A 14 -17.13 -37.36 16.90
N ALA A 15 -16.82 -38.08 15.87
CA ALA A 15 -17.40 -37.97 14.54
C ALA A 15 -18.79 -38.59 14.53
N MET A 16 -19.70 -38.10 13.69
CA MET A 16 -20.63 -38.95 12.95
C MET A 16 -21.14 -38.28 11.70
N ALA A 17 -21.13 -39.11 10.69
CA ALA A 17 -21.45 -38.85 9.29
C ALA A 17 -22.92 -39.19 8.99
N ALA A 18 -23.31 -38.84 7.77
CA ALA A 18 -24.28 -39.46 6.89
C ALA A 18 -25.72 -38.97 6.91
N GLY A 19 -26.19 -38.66 5.72
CA GLY A 19 -27.59 -38.52 5.33
C GLY A 19 -27.73 -38.04 3.88
N LEU A 20 -27.73 -39.02 2.98
CA LEU A 20 -28.02 -38.89 1.53
C LEU A 20 -29.53 -38.77 1.24
N SER A 21 -29.83 -38.32 0.02
CA SER A 21 -31.05 -38.59 -0.80
C SER A 21 -32.09 -37.47 -0.78
N ALA A 22 -32.76 -37.10 -1.85
CA ALA A 22 -32.77 -37.44 -3.26
C ALA A 22 -33.86 -36.58 -3.94
N CYS A 23 -33.65 -36.35 -5.24
CA CYS A 23 -34.64 -36.35 -6.34
C CYS A 23 -35.85 -35.41 -6.43
N GLY A 24 -35.97 -34.87 -7.61
CA GLY A 24 -37.18 -34.51 -8.34
C GLY A 24 -37.28 -33.03 -8.66
N GLY A 25 -37.35 -32.50 -9.88
CA GLY A 25 -37.70 -33.02 -11.17
C GLY A 25 -38.49 -31.92 -11.90
N GLN A 26 -38.03 -31.55 -13.12
CA GLN A 26 -38.78 -31.02 -14.25
C GLN A 26 -39.76 -29.85 -14.04
N THR A 27 -39.73 -28.77 -14.81
CA THR A 27 -40.17 -28.71 -16.23
C THR A 27 -39.75 -27.41 -16.90
N ALA A 28 -39.41 -27.55 -18.18
CA ALA A 28 -39.18 -26.49 -19.14
C ALA A 28 -40.50 -25.83 -19.56
N GLN A 29 -40.46 -24.55 -19.90
CA GLN A 29 -41.40 -23.97 -20.86
C GLN A 29 -40.71 -22.96 -21.75
N GLN A 30 -40.57 -23.33 -23.00
CA GLN A 30 -40.30 -22.47 -24.16
C GLN A 30 -41.46 -21.54 -24.42
N SER A 31 -41.20 -20.30 -24.80
CA SER A 31 -42.10 -19.53 -25.66
C SER A 31 -41.27 -18.73 -26.67
N THR A 32 -41.68 -18.92 -27.89
CA THR A 32 -41.15 -18.52 -29.17
C THR A 32 -41.45 -17.09 -29.56
N ALA A 33 -40.47 -16.49 -30.28
CA ALA A 33 -40.56 -15.67 -31.50
C ALA A 33 -41.36 -14.39 -31.58
N ALA A 34 -40.70 -13.31 -32.01
CA ALA A 34 -41.06 -12.61 -33.28
C ALA A 34 -39.89 -11.72 -33.74
N ALA A 35 -39.50 -11.93 -34.96
CA ALA A 35 -38.53 -11.16 -35.72
C ALA A 35 -39.18 -9.87 -36.24
N THR A 36 -38.39 -8.79 -36.35
CA THR A 36 -38.67 -7.72 -37.35
C THR A 36 -37.33 -7.23 -37.90
N GLU A 37 -37.20 -7.36 -39.22
CA GLU A 37 -36.12 -6.87 -40.05
C GLU A 37 -36.06 -5.36 -40.11
N GLY A 38 -34.86 -4.79 -40.25
CA GLY A 38 -34.68 -3.35 -40.50
C GLY A 38 -33.24 -2.97 -40.80
N THR A 39 -32.82 -3.22 -42.05
CA THR A 39 -31.97 -2.39 -42.92
C THR A 39 -30.53 -2.05 -42.51
N LYS A 40 -29.61 -2.58 -43.33
CA LYS A 40 -28.17 -2.29 -43.47
C LYS A 40 -27.90 -0.81 -43.73
N GLN A 41 -26.87 -0.29 -43.04
CA GLN A 41 -25.99 0.69 -43.66
C GLN A 41 -24.52 0.38 -43.25
N ALA A 42 -23.75 -0.05 -44.22
CA ALA A 42 -22.32 -0.26 -44.07
C ALA A 42 -21.62 1.10 -44.04
N SER A 43 -20.79 1.32 -43.05
CA SER A 43 -19.74 2.33 -43.06
C SER A 43 -18.40 1.59 -42.95
N GLU A 44 -17.68 1.66 -44.03
CA GLU A 44 -16.35 1.11 -44.25
C GLU A 44 -15.37 1.91 -43.39
N ALA A 45 -14.85 1.30 -42.34
CA ALA A 45 -13.71 1.82 -41.59
C ALA A 45 -12.48 0.99 -41.92
N ALA A 46 -11.46 1.67 -42.43
CA ALA A 46 -10.16 1.12 -42.80
C ALA A 46 -9.48 0.42 -41.60
N PRO A 47 -8.69 -0.63 -41.86
CA PRO A 47 -7.98 -1.33 -40.80
C PRO A 47 -6.84 -0.43 -40.28
N ALA A 48 -6.87 -0.12 -38.98
CA ALA A 48 -5.72 0.40 -38.26
C ALA A 48 -4.67 -0.70 -38.20
N GLU A 49 -3.55 -0.49 -38.84
CA GLU A 49 -2.34 -1.30 -38.68
C GLU A 49 -1.94 -1.29 -37.19
N SER A 50 -2.21 -2.40 -36.52
CA SER A 50 -1.57 -2.70 -35.23
C SER A 50 -0.10 -2.99 -35.54
N GLN A 51 0.77 -2.03 -35.22
CA GLN A 51 2.20 -2.32 -35.14
C GLN A 51 2.38 -3.33 -34.01
N GLU A 52 2.57 -4.58 -34.37
CA GLU A 52 3.15 -5.60 -33.50
C GLU A 52 4.52 -5.09 -33.05
N LYS A 53 4.62 -4.70 -31.78
CA LYS A 53 5.87 -4.38 -31.14
C LYS A 53 6.66 -5.69 -31.08
N GLU A 54 7.65 -5.81 -31.92
CA GLU A 54 8.58 -6.94 -32.00
C GLU A 54 9.21 -7.09 -30.60
N THR A 55 8.71 -8.04 -29.82
CA THR A 55 9.33 -8.45 -28.56
C THR A 55 10.60 -9.19 -28.89
N ALA A 56 11.73 -8.59 -28.59
CA ALA A 56 13.03 -9.25 -28.63
C ALA A 56 12.95 -10.57 -27.83
N PRO A 57 13.66 -11.64 -28.28
CA PRO A 57 13.63 -12.93 -27.60
C PRO A 57 14.15 -12.74 -26.16
N ALA A 58 13.31 -13.05 -25.18
CA ALA A 58 13.65 -13.02 -23.78
C ALA A 58 14.72 -14.07 -23.48
N GLY A 59 15.98 -13.69 -23.61
CA GLY A 59 17.08 -14.37 -22.95
C GLY A 59 16.85 -14.28 -21.44
N LYS A 60 17.14 -15.34 -20.68
CA LYS A 60 17.05 -15.32 -19.22
C LYS A 60 17.89 -14.16 -18.70
N ALA A 61 17.32 -13.29 -17.87
CA ALA A 61 18.02 -12.16 -17.27
C ALA A 61 19.27 -12.66 -16.52
N GLU A 62 20.36 -11.93 -16.61
CA GLU A 62 21.61 -12.23 -15.91
C GLU A 62 21.47 -11.95 -14.41
N VAL A 63 20.68 -10.89 -14.08
CA VAL A 63 20.40 -10.43 -12.71
C VAL A 63 18.91 -10.22 -12.59
N THR A 64 18.34 -10.69 -11.49
CA THR A 64 16.95 -10.40 -11.10
C THR A 64 16.98 -9.67 -9.78
N LEU A 65 16.38 -8.46 -9.75
CA LEU A 65 16.24 -7.64 -8.54
C LEU A 65 14.81 -7.77 -8.00
N SER A 66 14.70 -7.87 -6.69
CA SER A 66 13.42 -7.85 -5.99
C SER A 66 13.03 -6.42 -5.62
N LEU A 67 11.79 -6.01 -5.93
CA LEU A 67 11.22 -4.73 -5.53
C LEU A 67 9.93 -4.96 -4.73
N ASN A 68 9.90 -4.50 -3.48
CA ASN A 68 8.74 -4.63 -2.60
C ASN A 68 8.07 -3.28 -2.34
N HIS A 69 6.73 -3.29 -2.27
CA HIS A 69 5.95 -2.12 -1.84
C HIS A 69 4.68 -2.50 -1.06
N VAL A 70 4.16 -1.55 -0.28
CA VAL A 70 3.00 -1.76 0.60
C VAL A 70 1.65 -1.66 -0.10
N GLY A 71 1.58 -1.07 -1.30
CA GLY A 71 0.33 -0.86 -2.03
C GLY A 71 -0.25 -2.15 -2.61
N ALA A 72 -1.58 -2.25 -2.67
CA ALA A 72 -2.27 -3.32 -3.40
C ALA A 72 -1.95 -3.26 -4.91
N THR A 73 -2.28 -4.31 -5.65
CA THR A 73 -2.06 -4.38 -7.11
C THR A 73 -2.81 -3.31 -7.92
N THR A 74 -3.82 -2.68 -7.33
CA THR A 74 -4.57 -1.55 -7.91
C THR A 74 -4.03 -0.18 -7.51
N HIS A 75 -3.02 -0.15 -6.64
CA HIS A 75 -2.42 1.10 -6.15
C HIS A 75 -1.46 1.68 -7.20
N PRO A 76 -1.30 3.02 -7.29
CA PRO A 76 -0.32 3.67 -8.17
C PRO A 76 1.12 3.17 -8.01
N TYR A 77 1.51 2.69 -6.83
CA TYR A 77 2.82 2.08 -6.60
C TYR A 77 3.07 0.87 -7.50
N GLN A 78 2.04 0.03 -7.74
CA GLN A 78 2.16 -1.12 -8.63
C GLN A 78 2.52 -0.67 -10.05
N TYR A 79 1.73 0.27 -10.60
CA TYR A 79 1.97 0.77 -11.96
C TYR A 79 3.34 1.45 -12.11
N GLY A 80 3.75 2.24 -11.11
CA GLY A 80 5.08 2.87 -11.09
C GLY A 80 6.20 1.83 -11.03
N SER A 81 6.05 0.79 -10.21
CA SER A 81 7.02 -0.29 -10.05
C SER A 81 7.12 -1.16 -11.30
N GLU A 82 5.99 -1.49 -11.93
CA GLU A 82 5.96 -2.23 -13.21
C GLU A 82 6.64 -1.41 -14.32
N ARG A 83 6.33 -0.10 -14.41
CA ARG A 83 6.98 0.78 -15.39
C ARG A 83 8.48 0.91 -15.15
N PHE A 84 8.91 0.97 -13.90
CA PHE A 84 10.32 0.93 -13.53
C PHE A 84 10.97 -0.39 -14.00
N ALA A 85 10.33 -1.53 -13.75
CA ALA A 85 10.83 -2.85 -14.16
C ALA A 85 10.97 -2.96 -15.70
N GLU A 86 9.96 -2.49 -16.44
CA GLU A 86 10.02 -2.42 -17.90
C GLU A 86 11.21 -1.58 -18.40
N LEU A 87 11.36 -0.36 -17.85
CA LEU A 87 12.44 0.56 -18.23
C LEU A 87 13.83 0.00 -17.89
N VAL A 88 13.98 -0.70 -16.78
CA VAL A 88 15.23 -1.37 -16.41
C VAL A 88 15.55 -2.46 -17.45
N SER A 89 14.57 -3.29 -17.81
CA SER A 89 14.74 -4.33 -18.83
C SER A 89 15.08 -3.73 -20.19
N GLU A 90 14.32 -2.73 -20.65
CA GLU A 90 14.56 -2.05 -21.92
C GLU A 90 15.99 -1.45 -21.98
N LYS A 91 16.38 -0.68 -20.96
CA LYS A 91 17.67 0.03 -20.92
C LYS A 91 18.86 -0.91 -20.76
N THR A 92 18.67 -2.09 -20.22
CA THR A 92 19.74 -3.10 -20.05
C THR A 92 19.75 -4.14 -21.15
N GLY A 93 18.86 -4.05 -22.16
CA GLY A 93 18.70 -5.06 -23.21
C GLY A 93 18.29 -6.42 -22.65
N GLY A 94 17.46 -6.44 -21.61
CA GLY A 94 16.96 -7.66 -20.96
C GLY A 94 17.95 -8.30 -19.97
N ARG A 95 19.13 -7.72 -19.74
CA ARG A 95 20.12 -8.30 -18.82
C ARG A 95 19.70 -8.21 -17.35
N ILE A 96 18.90 -7.20 -16.99
CA ILE A 96 18.39 -7.03 -15.63
C ILE A 96 16.87 -7.12 -15.69
N ALA A 97 16.30 -7.98 -14.85
CA ALA A 97 14.88 -8.06 -14.56
C ALA A 97 14.59 -7.48 -13.17
N VAL A 98 13.39 -6.93 -12.95
CA VAL A 98 12.90 -6.54 -11.64
C VAL A 98 11.58 -7.27 -11.39
N GLU A 99 11.55 -8.04 -10.31
CA GLU A 99 10.34 -8.71 -9.84
C GLU A 99 9.66 -7.85 -8.78
N VAL A 100 8.37 -7.53 -9.00
CA VAL A 100 7.59 -6.66 -8.11
C VAL A 100 6.76 -7.48 -7.14
N TYR A 101 6.90 -7.19 -5.86
CA TYR A 101 6.20 -7.83 -4.74
C TYR A 101 5.26 -6.80 -4.07
N PRO A 102 3.98 -6.72 -4.47
CA PRO A 102 3.00 -5.77 -3.93
C PRO A 102 2.47 -6.18 -2.56
N ALA A 103 1.65 -5.30 -1.97
CA ALA A 103 0.87 -5.57 -0.77
C ALA A 103 1.69 -6.12 0.41
N SER A 104 2.91 -5.63 0.58
CA SER A 104 3.81 -6.07 1.67
C SER A 104 4.15 -7.57 1.66
N GLN A 105 4.19 -8.21 0.48
CA GLN A 105 4.45 -9.65 0.37
C GLN A 105 5.78 -10.08 1.00
N ILE A 106 6.79 -9.22 0.98
CA ILE A 106 8.09 -9.49 1.63
C ILE A 106 8.13 -8.87 3.01
N ALA A 107 7.84 -7.56 3.12
CA ALA A 107 7.87 -6.82 4.36
C ALA A 107 7.05 -5.52 4.26
N SER A 108 6.84 -4.82 5.38
CA SER A 108 6.13 -3.55 5.48
C SER A 108 6.89 -2.56 6.33
N GLY A 109 6.86 -1.28 5.93
CA GLY A 109 7.43 -0.17 6.69
C GLY A 109 8.94 -0.30 6.91
N ALA A 110 9.39 0.00 8.12
CA ALA A 110 10.80 -0.04 8.49
C ALA A 110 11.46 -1.41 8.21
N LYS A 111 10.69 -2.50 8.29
CA LYS A 111 11.20 -3.85 8.03
C LYS A 111 11.63 -4.06 6.57
N SER A 112 10.94 -3.45 5.62
CA SER A 112 11.37 -3.45 4.21
C SER A 112 12.75 -2.82 4.03
N ILE A 113 12.96 -1.67 4.68
CA ILE A 113 14.24 -0.93 4.60
C ILE A 113 15.36 -1.72 5.30
N GLU A 114 15.06 -2.36 6.44
CA GLU A 114 16.00 -3.26 7.11
C GLU A 114 16.44 -4.41 6.19
N PHE A 115 15.51 -4.98 5.41
CA PHE A 115 15.83 -6.06 4.47
C PHE A 115 16.70 -5.56 3.31
N VAL A 116 16.51 -4.32 2.84
CA VAL A 116 17.44 -3.70 1.88
C VAL A 116 18.81 -3.52 2.50
N GLN A 117 18.89 -3.05 3.74
CA GLN A 117 20.17 -2.88 4.45
C GLN A 117 20.92 -4.20 4.62
N MET A 118 20.19 -5.30 4.85
CA MET A 118 20.77 -6.66 4.97
C MET A 118 21.09 -7.31 3.61
N GLY A 119 20.68 -6.72 2.50
CA GLY A 119 20.82 -7.28 1.14
C GLY A 119 19.92 -8.49 0.86
N THR A 120 18.84 -8.68 1.61
CA THR A 120 17.83 -9.72 1.39
C THR A 120 16.65 -9.25 0.55
N LEU A 121 16.55 -7.94 0.32
CA LEU A 121 15.69 -7.26 -0.63
C LEU A 121 16.56 -6.25 -1.39
N ASP A 122 16.38 -6.12 -2.70
CA ASP A 122 17.20 -5.21 -3.50
C ASP A 122 16.64 -3.79 -3.50
N ILE A 123 15.31 -3.64 -3.62
CA ILE A 123 14.65 -2.35 -3.74
C ILE A 123 13.39 -2.33 -2.86
N ALA A 124 13.24 -1.27 -2.07
CA ALA A 124 12.00 -0.98 -1.34
C ALA A 124 11.40 0.34 -1.84
N LEU A 125 10.13 0.33 -2.24
CA LEU A 125 9.33 1.53 -2.40
C LEU A 125 8.60 1.76 -1.09
N GLU A 126 9.16 2.63 -0.26
CA GLU A 126 8.68 2.89 1.09
C GLU A 126 8.50 4.39 1.35
N SER A 127 7.76 4.69 2.40
CA SER A 127 7.50 6.06 2.80
C SER A 127 8.68 6.71 3.50
N THR A 128 8.77 8.04 3.42
CA THR A 128 9.72 8.87 4.16
C THR A 128 9.63 8.65 5.67
N MET A 129 8.44 8.34 6.19
CA MET A 129 8.19 8.02 7.59
C MET A 129 8.95 6.77 8.05
N SER A 130 8.99 5.73 7.21
CA SER A 130 9.77 4.52 7.49
C SER A 130 11.26 4.78 7.34
N ALA A 131 11.64 5.61 6.35
CA ALA A 131 13.03 5.90 6.01
C ALA A 131 13.75 6.75 7.08
N GLU A 132 13.05 7.62 7.80
CA GLU A 132 13.65 8.45 8.86
C GLU A 132 14.29 7.64 9.99
N ASN A 133 13.85 6.40 10.20
CA ASN A 133 14.44 5.52 11.23
C ASN A 133 15.86 5.08 10.88
N PHE A 134 16.24 5.16 9.61
CA PHE A 134 17.57 4.78 9.08
C PHE A 134 18.38 6.00 8.65
N VAL A 135 17.69 7.02 8.15
CA VAL A 135 18.25 8.30 7.67
C VAL A 135 17.44 9.43 8.30
N PRO A 136 17.80 9.86 9.54
CA PRO A 136 17.03 10.83 10.32
C PRO A 136 16.77 12.16 9.60
N GLU A 137 17.66 12.55 8.69
CA GLU A 137 17.56 13.77 7.88
C GLU A 137 16.29 13.76 7.01
N ILE A 138 15.84 12.59 6.55
CA ILE A 138 14.59 12.42 5.79
C ILE A 138 13.37 12.84 6.62
N GLY A 139 13.45 12.78 7.94
CA GLY A 139 12.38 13.17 8.85
C GLY A 139 11.89 14.61 8.65
N VAL A 140 12.72 15.50 8.08
CA VAL A 140 12.29 16.87 7.75
C VAL A 140 11.09 16.88 6.81
N LEU A 141 10.99 15.92 5.89
CA LEU A 141 9.89 15.78 4.94
C LEU A 141 8.56 15.38 5.60
N ASN A 142 8.61 14.90 6.81
CA ASN A 142 7.46 14.45 7.59
C ASN A 142 6.88 15.56 8.50
N LEU A 143 7.46 16.78 8.45
CA LEU A 143 6.94 17.91 9.21
C LEU A 143 5.55 18.31 8.69
N PRO A 144 4.59 18.62 9.61
CA PRO A 144 3.26 19.02 9.19
C PRO A 144 3.30 20.38 8.48
N PHE A 145 2.45 20.52 7.45
CA PHE A 145 2.26 21.75 6.68
C PHE A 145 3.53 22.31 6.03
N LEU A 146 4.52 21.44 5.73
CA LEU A 146 5.79 21.84 5.13
C LEU A 146 5.61 22.29 3.66
N PHE A 147 4.74 21.60 2.91
CA PHE A 147 4.49 21.88 1.50
C PHE A 147 3.03 22.28 1.26
N GLU A 148 2.81 23.24 0.38
CA GLU A 148 1.46 23.68 0.00
C GLU A 148 0.88 22.84 -1.14
N ASN A 149 1.74 22.29 -2.00
CA ASN A 149 1.36 21.49 -3.15
C ASN A 149 2.52 20.58 -3.62
N ALA A 150 2.19 19.66 -4.53
CA ALA A 150 3.15 18.69 -5.04
C ALA A 150 4.28 19.33 -5.85
N ASP A 151 3.99 20.36 -6.64
CA ASP A 151 5.01 21.03 -7.48
C ASP A 151 6.09 21.69 -6.62
N GLN A 152 5.69 22.31 -5.51
CA GLN A 152 6.63 22.86 -4.53
C GLN A 152 7.49 21.75 -3.92
N ALA A 153 6.88 20.65 -3.49
CA ALA A 153 7.59 19.53 -2.91
C ALA A 153 8.61 18.94 -3.89
N PHE A 154 8.24 18.68 -5.14
CA PHE A 154 9.16 18.16 -6.15
C PHE A 154 10.24 19.16 -6.54
N THR A 155 9.94 20.47 -6.59
CA THR A 155 10.98 21.49 -6.81
C THR A 155 12.07 21.42 -5.74
N VAL A 156 11.70 21.19 -4.48
CA VAL A 156 12.65 21.04 -3.37
C VAL A 156 13.39 19.70 -3.44
N LEU A 157 12.68 18.61 -3.73
CA LEU A 157 13.24 17.26 -3.74
C LEU A 157 14.10 16.96 -4.97
N ASP A 158 13.88 17.66 -6.07
CA ASP A 158 14.72 17.57 -7.29
C ASP A 158 15.86 18.59 -7.30
N GLY A 159 15.94 19.46 -6.27
CA GLY A 159 16.99 20.46 -6.09
C GLY A 159 18.00 20.08 -5.00
N ASP A 160 18.72 21.09 -4.51
CA ASP A 160 19.85 20.95 -3.58
C ASP A 160 19.47 20.21 -2.29
N VAL A 161 18.28 20.46 -1.74
CA VAL A 161 17.80 19.76 -0.53
C VAL A 161 17.64 18.26 -0.79
N GLY A 162 17.06 17.90 -1.94
CA GLY A 162 16.93 16.49 -2.32
C GLY A 162 18.28 15.82 -2.52
N ASP A 163 19.28 16.53 -3.02
CA ASP A 163 20.65 16.04 -3.18
C ASP A 163 21.33 15.85 -1.83
N GLU A 164 21.14 16.76 -0.86
CA GLU A 164 21.61 16.60 0.52
C GLU A 164 20.99 15.36 1.18
N LEU A 165 19.69 15.12 0.98
CA LEU A 165 19.02 13.94 1.51
C LEU A 165 19.50 12.64 0.85
N ARG A 166 19.77 12.65 -0.46
CA ARG A 166 20.41 11.52 -1.17
C ARG A 166 21.80 11.24 -0.62
N ALA A 167 22.60 12.28 -0.39
CA ALA A 167 23.95 12.14 0.18
C ALA A 167 23.89 11.59 1.62
N ALA A 168 22.94 12.07 2.43
CA ALA A 168 22.73 11.52 3.79
C ALA A 168 22.36 10.04 3.76
N ALA A 169 21.50 9.63 2.82
CA ALA A 169 21.14 8.22 2.64
C ALA A 169 22.34 7.38 2.18
N GLU A 170 23.15 7.87 1.23
CA GLU A 170 24.37 7.19 0.79
C GLU A 170 25.37 6.99 1.92
N ALA A 171 25.53 7.96 2.81
CA ALA A 171 26.37 7.83 3.99
C ALA A 171 25.91 6.74 4.97
N LYS A 172 24.63 6.33 4.88
CA LYS A 172 24.04 5.23 5.66
C LYS A 172 23.94 3.91 4.87
N GLY A 173 24.48 3.87 3.64
CA GLY A 173 24.50 2.69 2.78
C GLY A 173 23.26 2.48 1.92
N PHE A 174 22.40 3.50 1.78
CA PHE A 174 21.21 3.46 0.94
C PHE A 174 21.37 4.34 -0.31
N LYS A 175 20.84 3.89 -1.44
CA LYS A 175 20.72 4.67 -2.67
C LYS A 175 19.27 5.05 -2.90
N ILE A 176 18.93 6.33 -2.77
CA ILE A 176 17.62 6.84 -3.18
C ILE A 176 17.62 6.95 -4.70
N LEU A 177 16.75 6.18 -5.37
CA LEU A 177 16.67 6.15 -6.83
C LEU A 177 15.78 7.27 -7.38
N CYS A 178 14.65 7.55 -6.73
CA CYS A 178 13.72 8.62 -7.06
C CYS A 178 12.82 8.96 -5.88
N TRP A 179 12.15 10.11 -5.96
CA TRP A 179 11.03 10.50 -5.11
C TRP A 179 9.72 10.20 -5.85
N MET A 180 8.73 9.68 -5.16
CA MET A 180 7.42 9.38 -5.74
C MET A 180 6.31 10.04 -4.94
N TYR A 181 5.26 10.50 -5.64
CA TYR A 181 4.11 11.14 -5.02
C TYR A 181 3.17 10.12 -4.40
N ASN A 182 2.90 10.26 -3.11
CA ASN A 182 1.92 9.46 -2.40
C ASN A 182 0.59 10.20 -2.19
N GLY A 183 0.63 11.52 -2.13
CA GLY A 183 -0.52 12.38 -1.86
C GLY A 183 -0.46 13.03 -0.49
N PHE A 184 -1.20 14.12 -0.35
CA PHE A 184 -1.44 14.73 0.95
C PHE A 184 -2.22 13.78 1.85
N ARG A 185 -1.88 13.80 3.12
CA ARG A 185 -2.44 12.92 4.13
C ARG A 185 -3.61 13.59 4.84
N ASP A 186 -4.65 12.81 5.04
CA ASP A 186 -5.91 13.19 5.66
C ASP A 186 -6.24 12.22 6.80
N ILE A 187 -7.17 12.63 7.67
CA ILE A 187 -7.51 11.85 8.87
C ILE A 187 -8.85 11.13 8.65
N SER A 188 -8.89 9.84 8.97
CA SER A 188 -10.16 9.10 9.07
C SER A 188 -10.32 8.46 10.46
N ASN A 189 -11.58 8.38 10.93
CA ASN A 189 -11.91 7.76 12.22
C ASN A 189 -13.38 7.30 12.27
N SER A 190 -13.74 6.53 13.30
CA SER A 190 -15.11 6.04 13.51
C SER A 190 -15.87 6.79 14.59
N VAL A 191 -15.35 7.93 15.10
CA VAL A 191 -15.92 8.60 16.26
C VAL A 191 -16.65 9.89 15.87
N LYS A 192 -16.00 10.78 15.10
CA LYS A 192 -16.56 12.09 14.73
C LYS A 192 -15.81 12.73 13.56
N PRO A 193 -16.42 13.69 12.85
CA PRO A 193 -15.68 14.55 11.91
C PRO A 193 -14.58 15.33 12.63
N ILE A 194 -13.47 15.58 11.92
CA ILE A 194 -12.39 16.48 12.39
C ILE A 194 -12.51 17.78 11.60
N THR A 195 -12.80 18.86 12.31
CA THR A 195 -12.97 20.21 11.76
C THR A 195 -11.87 21.17 12.28
N GLY A 196 -11.15 20.77 13.30
CA GLY A 196 -10.05 21.51 13.88
C GLY A 196 -9.21 20.64 14.82
N PRO A 197 -8.08 21.14 15.31
CA PRO A 197 -7.16 20.38 16.16
C PRO A 197 -7.79 19.88 17.46
N GLU A 198 -8.75 20.63 18.01
CA GLU A 198 -9.46 20.25 19.24
C GLU A 198 -10.26 18.95 19.10
N ASP A 199 -10.66 18.62 17.87
CA ASP A 199 -11.39 17.38 17.60
C ASP A 199 -10.53 16.13 17.72
N LEU A 200 -9.21 16.27 17.66
CA LEU A 200 -8.27 15.17 17.83
C LEU A 200 -8.06 14.75 19.28
N LYS A 201 -8.43 15.60 20.22
CA LYS A 201 -8.14 15.39 21.63
C LYS A 201 -8.70 14.07 22.15
N GLY A 202 -7.78 13.21 22.61
CA GLY A 202 -8.07 11.90 23.19
C GLY A 202 -8.41 10.80 22.19
N LEU A 203 -8.49 11.09 20.87
CA LEU A 203 -8.66 10.06 19.85
C LEU A 203 -7.40 9.21 19.74
N LYS A 204 -7.58 7.90 19.70
CA LYS A 204 -6.51 6.95 19.41
C LYS A 204 -6.30 6.89 17.90
N ILE A 205 -5.30 7.60 17.42
CA ILE A 205 -4.99 7.66 16.00
C ILE A 205 -3.78 6.78 15.71
N ARG A 206 -3.95 5.81 14.82
CA ARG A 206 -2.79 5.10 14.28
C ARG A 206 -1.94 6.07 13.49
N VAL A 207 -0.66 6.05 13.75
CA VAL A 207 0.35 6.76 12.97
C VAL A 207 1.40 5.77 12.44
N PRO A 208 2.17 6.10 11.38
CA PRO A 208 3.33 5.30 10.99
C PRO A 208 4.39 5.30 12.11
N GLU A 209 5.36 4.37 12.01
CA GLU A 209 6.48 4.25 12.93
C GLU A 209 7.50 5.38 12.71
N SER A 210 7.09 6.62 13.00
CA SER A 210 7.82 7.87 12.81
C SER A 210 7.76 8.73 14.07
N GLN A 211 8.92 9.22 14.53
CA GLN A 211 9.00 10.09 15.70
C GLN A 211 8.35 11.45 15.43
N VAL A 212 8.45 11.95 14.20
CA VAL A 212 7.81 13.21 13.80
C VAL A 212 6.29 13.09 13.88
N PHE A 213 5.72 11.98 13.38
CA PHE A 213 4.28 11.74 13.47
C PHE A 213 3.80 11.55 14.91
N LEU A 214 4.51 10.76 15.71
CA LEU A 214 4.21 10.61 17.12
C LEU A 214 4.12 12.00 17.80
N LYS A 215 5.17 12.82 17.64
CA LYS A 215 5.23 14.13 18.26
C LYS A 215 4.17 15.10 17.75
N THR A 216 3.88 15.06 16.46
CA THR A 216 2.83 15.88 15.84
C THR A 216 1.47 15.57 16.46
N PHE A 217 1.06 14.30 16.48
CA PHE A 217 -0.26 13.91 16.98
C PHE A 217 -0.39 14.02 18.50
N GLU A 218 0.68 13.79 19.27
CA GLU A 218 0.73 14.12 20.71
C GLU A 218 0.49 15.61 20.94
N THR A 219 1.14 16.47 20.18
CA THR A 219 1.01 17.92 20.31
C THR A 219 -0.41 18.39 19.97
N LEU A 220 -1.08 17.73 19.02
CA LEU A 220 -2.49 17.96 18.69
C LEU A 220 -3.48 17.35 19.71
N GLY A 221 -2.97 16.68 20.76
CA GLY A 221 -3.78 16.13 21.84
C GLY A 221 -4.39 14.76 21.55
N ALA A 222 -4.06 14.13 20.43
CA ALA A 222 -4.42 12.75 20.14
C ALA A 222 -3.59 11.76 20.97
N VAL A 223 -3.97 10.49 20.93
CA VAL A 223 -3.22 9.36 21.49
C VAL A 223 -2.65 8.55 20.29
N PRO A 224 -1.47 8.93 19.77
CA PRO A 224 -0.93 8.25 18.61
C PRO A 224 -0.45 6.84 18.96
N THR A 225 -0.74 5.89 18.07
CA THR A 225 -0.35 4.48 18.21
C THR A 225 0.45 4.09 16.96
N PRO A 226 1.78 3.97 17.06
CA PRO A 226 2.61 3.62 15.92
C PRO A 226 2.43 2.14 15.55
N MET A 227 2.25 1.86 14.26
CA MET A 227 2.23 0.51 13.70
C MET A 227 2.42 0.50 12.19
N ALA A 228 2.88 -0.62 11.65
CA ALA A 228 3.02 -0.82 10.22
C ALA A 228 1.66 -0.72 9.49
N VAL A 229 1.69 -0.29 8.22
CA VAL A 229 0.45 -0.08 7.43
C VAL A 229 -0.35 -1.37 7.24
N SER A 230 0.30 -2.52 7.21
CA SER A 230 -0.33 -3.84 7.09
C SER A 230 -1.23 -4.23 8.27
N GLU A 231 -1.06 -3.58 9.42
CA GLU A 231 -1.80 -3.87 10.66
C GLU A 231 -3.03 -2.96 10.84
N VAL A 232 -3.09 -1.85 10.09
CA VAL A 232 -4.03 -0.74 10.33
C VAL A 232 -5.48 -1.16 10.20
N PHE A 233 -5.85 -1.90 9.13
CA PHE A 233 -7.22 -2.34 8.92
C PHE A 233 -7.73 -3.16 10.11
N THR A 234 -6.94 -4.15 10.53
CA THR A 234 -7.27 -5.02 11.66
C THR A 234 -7.37 -4.23 12.98
N ALA A 235 -6.45 -3.27 13.20
CA ALA A 235 -6.47 -2.44 14.40
C ALA A 235 -7.74 -1.58 14.49
N MET A 236 -8.19 -0.97 13.38
CA MET A 236 -9.45 -0.23 13.30
C MET A 236 -10.66 -1.15 13.44
N GLN A 237 -10.67 -2.31 12.78
CA GLN A 237 -11.73 -3.29 12.87
C GLN A 237 -11.94 -3.79 14.32
N LEU A 238 -10.86 -4.04 15.04
CA LEU A 238 -10.86 -4.46 16.44
C LEU A 238 -11.04 -3.26 17.42
N LYS A 239 -11.13 -2.02 16.90
CA LYS A 239 -11.26 -0.80 17.70
C LYS A 239 -10.14 -0.59 18.73
N THR A 240 -8.94 -1.11 18.43
CA THR A 240 -7.75 -0.82 19.23
C THR A 240 -7.25 0.61 18.98
N VAL A 241 -7.56 1.14 17.80
CA VAL A 241 -7.45 2.56 17.45
C VAL A 241 -8.80 3.06 16.93
N ASP A 242 -9.06 4.36 17.07
CA ASP A 242 -10.29 5.00 16.62
C ASP A 242 -10.22 5.38 15.13
N GLY A 243 -9.01 5.60 14.64
CA GLY A 243 -8.78 6.04 13.27
C GLY A 243 -7.31 5.99 12.87
N GLN A 244 -7.04 6.56 11.72
CA GLN A 244 -5.73 6.61 11.09
C GLN A 244 -5.60 7.88 10.23
N GLU A 245 -4.43 8.12 9.67
CA GLU A 245 -4.15 9.17 8.70
C GLU A 245 -3.36 8.58 7.52
N ASN A 246 -3.75 8.90 6.32
CA ASN A 246 -3.13 8.49 5.06
C ASN A 246 -3.71 9.29 3.89
N PRO A 247 -3.05 9.29 2.73
CA PRO A 247 -3.64 9.80 1.50
C PRO A 247 -4.91 9.04 1.10
N SER A 248 -5.80 9.70 0.37
CA SER A 248 -7.07 9.14 -0.10
C SER A 248 -6.90 7.84 -0.91
N ALA A 249 -5.83 7.73 -1.70
CA ALA A 249 -5.53 6.51 -2.45
C ALA A 249 -5.31 5.31 -1.53
N ILE A 250 -4.54 5.47 -0.44
CA ILE A 250 -4.35 4.42 0.57
C ILE A 250 -5.66 4.11 1.29
N PHE A 251 -6.44 5.14 1.67
CA PHE A 251 -7.73 4.97 2.34
C PHE A 251 -8.68 4.09 1.53
N VAL A 252 -8.80 4.36 0.22
CA VAL A 252 -9.69 3.61 -0.66
C VAL A 252 -9.16 2.22 -0.98
N ASN A 253 -7.89 2.11 -1.39
CA ASN A 253 -7.32 0.83 -1.81
C ASN A 253 -7.20 -0.19 -0.67
N ASN A 254 -6.97 0.28 0.57
CA ASN A 254 -6.93 -0.57 1.76
C ASN A 254 -8.30 -0.74 2.41
N LYS A 255 -9.38 -0.25 1.76
CA LYS A 255 -10.77 -0.39 2.21
C LYS A 255 -11.03 0.16 3.61
N TYR A 256 -10.31 1.20 4.02
CA TYR A 256 -10.50 1.79 5.35
C TYR A 256 -11.88 2.40 5.54
N ASN A 257 -12.59 2.71 4.43
CA ASN A 257 -13.99 3.09 4.43
C ASN A 257 -14.95 2.00 4.95
N GLU A 258 -14.53 0.74 5.04
CA GLU A 258 -15.34 -0.34 5.64
C GLU A 258 -15.28 -0.33 7.17
N VAL A 259 -14.32 0.38 7.75
CA VAL A 259 -14.02 0.39 9.20
C VAL A 259 -13.90 1.79 9.81
N ASN A 260 -13.95 2.85 9.00
CA ASN A 260 -14.03 4.25 9.46
C ASN A 260 -15.18 5.00 8.77
N ASP A 261 -15.99 5.68 9.57
CA ASP A 261 -17.21 6.37 9.13
C ASP A 261 -16.95 7.80 8.64
N TYR A 262 -15.89 8.43 9.12
CA TYR A 262 -15.56 9.83 8.84
C TYR A 262 -14.20 9.94 8.16
N TYR A 263 -14.16 10.70 7.08
CA TYR A 263 -12.93 11.10 6.39
C TYR A 263 -12.87 12.63 6.36
N SER A 264 -11.85 13.20 6.97
CA SER A 264 -11.66 14.65 7.09
C SER A 264 -10.44 15.07 6.30
N VAL A 265 -10.66 15.93 5.30
CA VAL A 265 -9.61 16.46 4.43
C VAL A 265 -8.83 17.52 5.21
N THR A 266 -7.71 17.12 5.76
CA THR A 266 -6.87 17.96 6.61
C THR A 266 -5.60 18.43 5.93
N HIS A 267 -5.13 17.69 4.91
CA HIS A 267 -3.89 17.98 4.14
C HIS A 267 -2.72 18.35 5.07
N HIS A 268 -2.59 17.64 6.20
CA HIS A 268 -1.66 18.01 7.27
C HIS A 268 -0.21 17.63 7.00
N ILE A 269 0.05 16.65 6.11
CA ILE A 269 1.41 16.24 5.69
C ILE A 269 1.36 15.82 4.20
N PHE A 270 2.48 16.06 3.48
CA PHE A 270 2.66 15.68 2.08
C PHE A 270 3.19 14.24 1.93
#